data_f7da0fce04affc09fddcc33d849ebdf0
#
_entry.id   f7da0fce04affc09fddcc33d849ebdf0
#
_cell.length_a   1.000
_cell.length_b   1.000
_cell.length_c   1.000
_cell.angle_alpha   90.00
_cell.angle_beta   90.00
_cell.angle_gamma   90.00
#
_symmetry.space_group_name_H-M   'P 1'
#
loop_
_entity.id
_entity.type
_entity.pdbx_description
1 polymer ?
#
loop_
_entity_poly.entity_id
_entity_poly.type
_entity_poly.pdbx_seq_one_letter_code
_entity_poly.pdbx_strand_id
1 'polypeptide(L)'
;MREEPLGNAKPFDIPKRVVWEAYQRVRANRGAAGVDDQSIEAFDRDVKNNLFKLWNRLSSGSYFPPPVKRVAIRKRQGGSRPLGIPTVSDRIAQGVVKAYLEPELERHFHPDSYGYRSGKSALEAVGMARQRCWRHDWVLDLDIRAFFDTIPHDLLLRAVRKHTDCTWVLLYIERWLTAPVQLENGTLEPRERGTPQGSVISPLLANLFLHYAFDRWMAKHHPGIPFERFADDAVCHCSSERQAQKLQAELERRFAECGLTLHPDKTQIVYCKDNVRRGYYPNRKFDFLGYTFRPRLAMNRWGKTFVNFSPGMSNRAAKAIRQTIRDWQLDRRIDKRINDLAKMFNPILRGWMNYYGRYHKSALPEH
;
A
#
# COMPACT_ATOMS: atom_id res chain seq x y z
N MET A 1 -13.38 37.18 45.49
CA MET A 1 -13.72 36.53 44.20
C MET A 1 -12.53 35.67 43.83
N ARG A 2 -12.65 34.34 43.83
CA ARG A 2 -11.63 33.44 43.34
C ARG A 2 -11.75 33.44 41.83
N GLU A 3 -10.73 33.86 41.13
CA GLU A 3 -10.59 33.63 39.67
C GLU A 3 -10.49 32.14 39.46
N GLU A 4 -11.50 31.56 38.83
CA GLU A 4 -11.40 30.21 38.28
C GLU A 4 -10.30 30.25 37.18
N PRO A 5 -9.34 29.30 37.17
CA PRO A 5 -8.36 29.26 36.11
C PRO A 5 -9.11 28.98 34.79
N LEU A 6 -8.98 29.91 33.84
CA LEU A 6 -9.41 29.72 32.44
C LEU A 6 -8.88 28.38 31.96
N GLY A 7 -9.75 27.37 31.94
CA GLY A 7 -9.42 26.03 31.48
C GLY A 7 -8.77 26.11 30.11
N ASN A 8 -7.71 25.35 29.90
CA ASN A 8 -6.94 25.30 28.66
C ASN A 8 -7.88 25.25 27.46
N ALA A 9 -8.02 26.35 26.73
CA ALA A 9 -8.85 26.45 25.53
C ALA A 9 -8.43 25.47 24.42
N LYS A 10 -7.31 24.77 24.62
CA LYS A 10 -6.75 23.74 23.72
C LYS A 10 -6.35 22.51 24.53
N PRO A 11 -7.27 21.53 24.65
CA PRO A 11 -7.04 20.32 25.42
C PRO A 11 -5.96 19.40 24.82
N PHE A 12 -5.58 19.61 23.53
CA PHE A 12 -4.60 18.76 22.84
C PHE A 12 -3.32 19.54 22.55
N ASP A 13 -2.21 19.02 23.06
CA ASP A 13 -0.87 19.55 22.78
C ASP A 13 -0.35 19.01 21.43
N ILE A 14 -0.60 19.78 20.37
CA ILE A 14 -0.14 19.47 19.01
C ILE A 14 0.89 20.54 18.61
N PRO A 15 2.17 20.18 18.44
CA PRO A 15 3.21 21.13 18.05
C PRO A 15 2.95 21.70 16.66
N LYS A 16 3.00 23.03 16.52
CA LYS A 16 2.82 23.71 15.21
C LYS A 16 3.84 23.23 14.16
N ARG A 17 5.04 22.85 14.60
CA ARG A 17 6.07 22.29 13.71
C ARG A 17 5.60 21.03 13.00
N VAL A 18 4.89 20.12 13.69
CA VAL A 18 4.39 18.88 13.09
C VAL A 18 3.35 19.17 12.01
N VAL A 19 2.51 20.19 12.22
CA VAL A 19 1.53 20.64 11.19
C VAL A 19 2.25 21.21 9.97
N TRP A 20 3.30 21.97 10.17
CA TRP A 20 4.14 22.50 9.09
C TRP A 20 4.84 21.39 8.30
N GLU A 21 5.44 20.42 8.98
CA GLU A 21 6.10 19.28 8.33
C GLU A 21 5.09 18.40 7.54
N ALA A 22 3.89 18.19 8.08
CA ALA A 22 2.81 17.51 7.39
C ALA A 22 2.37 18.24 6.11
N TYR A 23 2.24 19.57 6.19
CA TYR A 23 1.96 20.41 5.01
C TYR A 23 3.06 20.29 3.95
N GLN A 24 4.33 20.36 4.33
CA GLN A 24 5.45 20.25 3.37
C GLN A 24 5.39 18.91 2.62
N ARG A 25 5.08 17.81 3.30
CA ARG A 25 4.89 16.48 2.68
C ARG A 25 3.72 16.46 1.72
N VAL A 26 2.57 17.04 2.11
CA VAL A 26 1.40 17.13 1.23
C VAL A 26 1.69 17.96 -0.01
N ARG A 27 2.38 19.09 0.14
CA ARG A 27 2.82 19.96 -0.95
C ARG A 27 3.76 19.24 -1.92
N ALA A 28 4.75 18.52 -1.40
CA ALA A 28 5.72 17.77 -2.21
C ALA A 28 5.07 16.64 -3.02
N ASN A 29 4.09 15.96 -2.44
CA ASN A 29 3.37 14.87 -3.09
C ASN A 29 2.40 15.33 -4.18
N ARG A 30 2.09 16.65 -4.24
CA ARG A 30 1.09 17.22 -5.13
C ARG A 30 -0.24 16.45 -5.00
N GLY A 31 -1.21 16.68 -5.81
CA GLY A 31 -2.46 15.92 -5.78
C GLY A 31 -3.66 16.80 -6.04
N ALA A 32 -4.76 16.17 -6.46
CA ALA A 32 -5.99 16.86 -6.80
C ALA A 32 -6.68 17.47 -5.57
N ALA A 33 -7.54 18.47 -5.81
CA ALA A 33 -8.42 19.05 -4.81
C ALA A 33 -9.47 18.05 -4.31
N GLY A 34 -9.90 18.19 -3.08
CA GLY A 34 -10.98 17.41 -2.47
C GLY A 34 -12.36 17.96 -2.85
N VAL A 35 -13.33 17.78 -1.94
CA VAL A 35 -14.73 18.24 -2.11
C VAL A 35 -14.87 19.76 -2.07
N ASP A 36 -13.88 20.47 -1.52
CA ASP A 36 -13.81 21.93 -1.41
C ASP A 36 -13.20 22.61 -2.65
N ASP A 37 -12.80 21.80 -3.63
CA ASP A 37 -12.10 22.23 -4.85
C ASP A 37 -10.87 23.13 -4.61
N GLN A 38 -10.36 23.18 -3.36
CA GLN A 38 -9.15 23.91 -3.02
C GLN A 38 -7.91 23.13 -3.47
N SER A 39 -7.19 23.66 -4.47
CA SER A 39 -5.90 23.11 -4.89
C SER A 39 -4.80 23.45 -3.87
N ILE A 40 -3.64 22.78 -3.99
CA ILE A 40 -2.47 23.07 -3.15
C ILE A 40 -1.99 24.51 -3.39
N GLU A 41 -2.00 24.98 -4.63
CA GLU A 41 -1.62 26.35 -5.00
C GLU A 41 -2.60 27.39 -4.41
N ALA A 42 -3.89 27.07 -4.37
CA ALA A 42 -4.89 27.91 -3.71
C ALA A 42 -4.69 27.94 -2.18
N PHE A 43 -4.33 26.79 -1.57
CA PHE A 43 -3.99 26.71 -0.15
C PHE A 43 -2.72 27.51 0.17
N ASP A 44 -1.71 27.48 -0.71
CA ASP A 44 -0.43 28.16 -0.56
C ASP A 44 -0.54 29.68 -0.55
N ARG A 45 -1.57 30.26 -1.21
CA ARG A 45 -1.77 31.73 -1.24
C ARG A 45 -1.96 32.35 0.15
N ASP A 46 -2.53 31.60 1.09
CA ASP A 46 -2.74 32.03 2.48
C ASP A 46 -2.32 30.94 3.46
N VAL A 47 -1.15 30.35 3.22
CA VAL A 47 -0.66 29.18 3.95
C VAL A 47 -0.59 29.40 5.45
N LYS A 48 -0.16 30.60 5.92
CA LYS A 48 -0.02 30.92 7.34
C LYS A 48 -1.37 30.84 8.07
N ASN A 49 -2.39 31.51 7.53
CA ASN A 49 -3.72 31.52 8.14
C ASN A 49 -4.40 30.16 7.99
N ASN A 50 -4.25 29.48 6.86
CA ASN A 50 -4.83 28.15 6.66
C ASN A 50 -4.26 27.13 7.64
N LEU A 51 -2.94 27.12 7.85
CA LEU A 51 -2.31 26.24 8.82
C LEU A 51 -2.65 26.63 10.26
N PHE A 52 -2.75 27.92 10.57
CA PHE A 52 -3.12 28.39 11.90
C PHE A 52 -4.57 27.99 12.24
N LYS A 53 -5.51 28.17 11.32
CA LYS A 53 -6.90 27.72 11.46
C LYS A 53 -6.97 26.20 11.67
N LEU A 54 -6.25 25.41 10.87
CA LEU A 54 -6.20 23.96 10.97
C LEU A 54 -5.64 23.52 12.33
N TRP A 55 -4.49 24.09 12.73
CA TRP A 55 -3.85 23.80 14.02
C TRP A 55 -4.78 24.11 15.19
N ASN A 56 -5.46 25.29 15.18
CA ASN A 56 -6.42 25.67 16.21
C ASN A 56 -7.55 24.64 16.34
N ARG A 57 -8.15 24.21 15.20
CA ARG A 57 -9.23 23.24 15.20
C ARG A 57 -8.76 21.85 15.67
N LEU A 58 -7.55 21.44 15.28
CA LEU A 58 -6.96 20.18 15.76
C LEU A 58 -6.67 20.23 17.26
N SER A 59 -6.07 21.31 17.76
CA SER A 59 -5.70 21.46 19.17
C SER A 59 -6.91 21.62 20.10
N SER A 60 -8.03 22.16 19.59
CA SER A 60 -9.29 22.31 20.36
C SER A 60 -10.23 21.11 20.26
N GLY A 61 -9.92 20.11 19.45
CA GLY A 61 -10.83 18.98 19.21
C GLY A 61 -12.00 19.31 18.29
N SER A 62 -12.07 20.51 17.72
CA SER A 62 -13.18 20.96 16.88
C SER A 62 -12.98 20.68 15.37
N TYR A 63 -11.92 19.94 15.00
CA TYR A 63 -11.72 19.55 13.62
C TYR A 63 -12.63 18.38 13.26
N PHE A 64 -13.49 18.57 12.27
CA PHE A 64 -14.28 17.54 11.63
C PHE A 64 -13.83 17.38 10.18
N PRO A 65 -13.48 16.17 9.74
CA PRO A 65 -13.06 15.94 8.37
C PRO A 65 -14.22 16.18 7.40
N PRO A 66 -14.00 16.89 6.29
CA PRO A 66 -14.96 16.95 5.19
C PRO A 66 -15.19 15.57 4.57
N PRO A 67 -16.29 15.40 3.80
CA PRO A 67 -16.47 14.20 3.01
C PRO A 67 -15.28 13.91 2.09
N VAL A 68 -15.03 12.63 1.83
CA VAL A 68 -13.96 12.23 0.91
C VAL A 68 -14.53 12.19 -0.51
N LYS A 69 -13.94 12.94 -1.46
CA LYS A 69 -14.36 12.97 -2.87
C LYS A 69 -14.00 11.66 -3.55
N ARG A 70 -14.99 10.91 -4.03
CA ARG A 70 -14.80 9.66 -4.77
C ARG A 70 -14.57 9.94 -6.24
N VAL A 71 -13.48 9.38 -6.78
CA VAL A 71 -13.16 9.45 -8.21
C VAL A 71 -12.87 8.04 -8.70
N ALA A 72 -13.46 7.68 -9.84
CA ALA A 72 -13.20 6.39 -10.47
C ALA A 72 -11.96 6.46 -11.35
N ILE A 73 -10.87 5.80 -10.93
CA ILE A 73 -9.66 5.68 -11.75
C ILE A 73 -9.75 4.41 -12.59
N ARG A 74 -9.63 4.53 -13.90
CA ARG A 74 -9.57 3.40 -14.82
C ARG A 74 -8.36 2.52 -14.52
N LYS A 75 -8.59 1.24 -14.29
CA LYS A 75 -7.50 0.26 -14.23
C LYS A 75 -6.96 0.04 -15.63
N ARG A 76 -5.64 -0.07 -15.77
CA ARG A 76 -4.98 -0.36 -17.07
C ARG A 76 -5.43 -1.69 -17.71
N GLN A 77 -6.16 -2.53 -16.97
CA GLN A 77 -6.63 -3.86 -17.38
C GLN A 77 -8.14 -3.93 -17.63
N GLY A 78 -8.81 -2.79 -17.67
CA GLY A 78 -10.27 -2.72 -17.67
C GLY A 78 -10.87 -2.66 -16.27
N GLY A 79 -12.07 -2.07 -16.17
CA GLY A 79 -12.72 -1.76 -14.91
C GLY A 79 -12.20 -0.47 -14.26
N SER A 80 -12.78 -0.09 -13.13
CA SER A 80 -12.40 1.08 -12.35
C SER A 80 -12.00 0.70 -10.94
N ARG A 81 -11.20 1.58 -10.33
CA ARG A 81 -10.86 1.53 -8.90
C ARG A 81 -11.33 2.82 -8.26
N PRO A 82 -12.18 2.79 -7.24
CA PRO A 82 -12.54 4.00 -6.51
C PRO A 82 -11.32 4.52 -5.77
N LEU A 83 -11.03 5.80 -5.93
CA LEU A 83 -10.04 6.54 -5.15
C LEU A 83 -10.76 7.60 -4.34
N GLY A 84 -10.44 7.69 -3.06
CA GLY A 84 -10.92 8.76 -2.20
C GLY A 84 -9.90 9.90 -2.14
N ILE A 85 -10.34 11.12 -2.43
CA ILE A 85 -9.49 12.31 -2.40
C ILE A 85 -9.93 13.19 -1.23
N PRO A 86 -9.18 13.19 -0.10
CA PRO A 86 -9.42 14.13 0.99
C PRO A 86 -9.02 15.57 0.58
N THR A 87 -9.57 16.57 1.25
CA THR A 87 -9.14 17.97 1.06
C THR A 87 -7.67 18.18 1.43
N VAL A 88 -7.06 19.27 0.99
CA VAL A 88 -5.67 19.62 1.36
C VAL A 88 -5.52 19.69 2.88
N SER A 89 -6.44 20.39 3.56
CA SER A 89 -6.46 20.51 5.02
C SER A 89 -6.55 19.13 5.70
N ASP A 90 -7.40 18.25 5.17
CA ASP A 90 -7.58 16.93 5.76
C ASP A 90 -6.35 16.02 5.57
N ARG A 91 -5.69 16.09 4.41
CA ARG A 91 -4.41 15.40 4.18
C ARG A 91 -3.33 15.86 5.16
N ILE A 92 -3.28 17.16 5.48
CA ILE A 92 -2.34 17.70 6.47
C ILE A 92 -2.70 17.19 7.87
N ALA A 93 -3.97 17.25 8.26
CA ALA A 93 -4.46 16.74 9.55
C ALA A 93 -4.12 15.25 9.74
N GLN A 94 -4.37 14.43 8.72
CA GLN A 94 -4.00 13.01 8.71
C GLN A 94 -2.48 12.81 8.82
N GLY A 95 -1.70 13.67 8.17
CA GLY A 95 -0.24 13.69 8.26
C GLY A 95 0.27 13.96 9.67
N VAL A 96 -0.40 14.81 10.44
CA VAL A 96 -0.09 15.08 11.85
C VAL A 96 -0.30 13.85 12.72
N VAL A 97 -1.45 13.18 12.59
CA VAL A 97 -1.75 11.94 13.34
C VAL A 97 -0.81 10.82 12.92
N LYS A 98 -0.53 10.69 11.62
CA LYS A 98 0.43 9.70 11.11
C LYS A 98 1.82 9.93 11.70
N ALA A 99 2.30 11.17 11.74
CA ALA A 99 3.63 11.49 12.29
C ALA A 99 3.77 11.12 13.78
N TYR A 100 2.67 11.18 14.53
CA TYR A 100 2.63 10.75 15.92
C TYR A 100 2.65 9.21 16.06
N LEU A 101 1.84 8.53 15.27
CA LEU A 101 1.56 7.10 15.45
C LEU A 101 2.59 6.19 14.76
N GLU A 102 3.09 6.59 13.58
CA GLU A 102 3.96 5.76 12.74
C GLU A 102 5.25 5.29 13.44
N PRO A 103 6.00 6.14 14.20
CA PRO A 103 7.24 5.71 14.85
C PRO A 103 7.02 4.61 15.90
N GLU A 104 5.89 4.63 16.60
CA GLU A 104 5.54 3.59 17.57
C GLU A 104 5.14 2.30 16.86
N LEU A 105 4.28 2.36 15.85
CA LEU A 105 3.83 1.19 15.12
C LEU A 105 4.96 0.49 14.36
N GLU A 106 5.91 1.27 13.83
CA GLU A 106 7.02 0.72 13.04
C GLU A 106 7.88 -0.28 13.84
N ARG A 107 8.00 -0.10 15.16
CA ARG A 107 8.73 -1.01 16.06
C ARG A 107 8.07 -2.38 16.20
N HIS A 108 6.77 -2.45 15.96
CA HIS A 108 5.98 -3.67 16.16
C HIS A 108 5.77 -4.47 14.88
N PHE A 109 5.86 -3.82 13.72
CA PHE A 109 5.59 -4.48 12.44
C PHE A 109 6.56 -5.62 12.16
N HIS A 110 6.02 -6.70 11.59
CA HIS A 110 6.82 -7.87 11.22
C HIS A 110 7.93 -7.49 10.23
N PRO A 111 9.17 -8.02 10.37
CA PRO A 111 10.28 -7.70 9.46
C PRO A 111 9.98 -8.02 8.00
N ASP A 112 9.17 -9.02 7.71
CA ASP A 112 8.75 -9.43 6.37
C ASP A 112 7.44 -8.75 5.86
N SER A 113 6.99 -7.70 6.54
CA SER A 113 5.97 -6.77 6.03
C SER A 113 6.69 -5.58 5.40
N TYR A 114 6.44 -5.31 4.11
CA TYR A 114 7.21 -4.36 3.30
C TYR A 114 6.41 -3.15 2.84
N GLY A 115 5.11 -3.32 2.56
CA GLY A 115 4.29 -2.26 1.95
C GLY A 115 4.09 -1.05 2.85
N TYR A 116 4.16 0.15 2.28
CA TYR A 116 3.91 1.44 2.94
C TYR A 116 4.77 1.73 4.17
N ARG A 117 5.95 1.14 4.29
CA ARG A 117 6.88 1.30 5.41
C ARG A 117 8.14 2.02 5.00
N SER A 118 8.62 2.94 5.87
CA SER A 118 9.92 3.59 5.69
C SER A 118 11.06 2.56 5.74
N GLY A 119 12.05 2.71 4.85
CA GLY A 119 13.22 1.84 4.81
C GLY A 119 12.95 0.42 4.26
N LYS A 120 11.73 0.14 3.79
CA LYS A 120 11.34 -1.11 3.12
C LYS A 120 11.01 -0.87 1.66
N SER A 121 11.28 -1.85 0.80
CA SER A 121 11.02 -1.73 -0.63
C SER A 121 10.37 -2.97 -1.24
N ALA A 122 9.69 -2.78 -2.37
CA ALA A 122 9.14 -3.88 -3.16
C ALA A 122 10.25 -4.81 -3.70
N LEU A 123 11.42 -4.27 -4.03
CA LEU A 123 12.55 -5.06 -4.51
C LEU A 123 13.11 -5.98 -3.42
N GLU A 124 13.14 -5.54 -2.16
CA GLU A 124 13.53 -6.40 -1.03
C GLU A 124 12.53 -7.54 -0.84
N ALA A 125 11.22 -7.25 -0.89
CA ALA A 125 10.19 -8.29 -0.82
C ALA A 125 10.33 -9.33 -1.94
N VAL A 126 10.51 -8.88 -3.19
CA VAL A 126 10.76 -9.77 -4.35
C VAL A 126 12.05 -10.58 -4.17
N GLY A 127 13.11 -9.96 -3.64
CA GLY A 127 14.39 -10.62 -3.37
C GLY A 127 14.28 -11.71 -2.32
N MET A 128 13.53 -11.46 -1.25
CA MET A 128 13.29 -12.43 -0.20
C MET A 128 12.41 -13.58 -0.69
N ALA A 129 11.30 -13.27 -1.39
CA ALA A 129 10.44 -14.27 -2.01
C ALA A 129 11.23 -15.18 -2.97
N ARG A 130 12.15 -14.60 -3.78
CA ARG A 130 13.04 -15.37 -4.66
C ARG A 130 13.88 -16.38 -3.88
N GLN A 131 14.51 -15.96 -2.79
CA GLN A 131 15.36 -16.84 -1.98
C GLN A 131 14.55 -17.96 -1.31
N ARG A 132 13.35 -17.64 -0.84
CA ARG A 132 12.46 -18.61 -0.19
C ARG A 132 11.85 -19.59 -1.18
N CYS A 133 11.50 -19.18 -2.39
CA CYS A 133 11.09 -20.08 -3.47
C CYS A 133 12.16 -21.12 -3.85
N TRP A 134 13.44 -20.86 -3.59
CA TRP A 134 14.50 -21.86 -3.79
C TRP A 134 14.59 -22.90 -2.69
N ARG A 135 14.06 -22.60 -1.49
CA ARG A 135 14.13 -23.46 -0.31
C ARG A 135 12.82 -24.19 -0.01
N HIS A 136 11.72 -23.68 -0.51
CA HIS A 136 10.39 -24.23 -0.29
C HIS A 136 9.76 -24.65 -1.61
N ASP A 137 9.10 -25.80 -1.60
CA ASP A 137 8.56 -26.40 -2.83
C ASP A 137 7.23 -25.79 -3.25
N TRP A 138 6.54 -25.16 -2.31
CA TRP A 138 5.19 -24.64 -2.51
C TRP A 138 5.04 -23.20 -2.04
N VAL A 139 4.20 -22.48 -2.73
CA VAL A 139 3.80 -21.12 -2.39
C VAL A 139 2.29 -21.05 -2.31
N LEU A 140 1.79 -20.44 -1.25
CA LEU A 140 0.42 -19.96 -1.17
C LEU A 140 0.44 -18.45 -1.46
N ASP A 141 -0.08 -18.08 -2.62
CA ASP A 141 -0.24 -16.71 -3.11
C ASP A 141 -1.62 -16.21 -2.69
N LEU A 142 -1.68 -15.16 -1.87
CA LEU A 142 -2.88 -14.67 -1.20
C LEU A 142 -3.32 -13.32 -1.78
N ASP A 143 -4.61 -13.21 -2.11
CA ASP A 143 -5.28 -11.94 -2.46
C ASP A 143 -6.50 -11.74 -1.53
N ILE A 144 -6.59 -10.59 -0.88
CA ILE A 144 -7.72 -10.25 0.00
C ILE A 144 -8.73 -9.43 -0.81
N ARG A 145 -9.98 -9.90 -0.85
CA ARG A 145 -11.04 -9.23 -1.61
C ARG A 145 -11.40 -7.88 -1.01
N ALA A 146 -11.26 -6.81 -1.81
CA ALA A 146 -11.67 -5.44 -1.46
C ALA A 146 -11.15 -5.00 -0.07
N PHE A 147 -9.90 -5.33 0.27
CA PHE A 147 -9.34 -5.19 1.61
C PHE A 147 -9.61 -3.83 2.25
N PHE A 148 -9.25 -2.72 1.57
CA PHE A 148 -9.44 -1.37 2.11
C PHE A 148 -10.90 -1.01 2.39
N ASP A 149 -11.84 -1.63 1.68
CA ASP A 149 -13.27 -1.32 1.78
C ASP A 149 -13.97 -2.20 2.85
N THR A 150 -13.31 -3.27 3.32
CA THR A 150 -13.92 -4.28 4.20
C THR A 150 -13.44 -4.26 5.64
N ILE A 151 -12.39 -3.50 5.97
CA ILE A 151 -11.81 -3.44 7.33
C ILE A 151 -12.89 -3.02 8.35
N PRO A 152 -13.22 -3.84 9.38
CA PRO A 152 -14.16 -3.45 10.43
C PRO A 152 -13.58 -2.35 11.32
N HIS A 153 -14.34 -1.27 11.53
CA HIS A 153 -13.87 -0.10 12.29
C HIS A 153 -13.60 -0.44 13.76
N ASP A 154 -14.43 -1.27 14.38
CA ASP A 154 -14.29 -1.69 15.77
C ASP A 154 -13.00 -2.47 16.02
N LEU A 155 -12.67 -3.42 15.12
CA LEU A 155 -11.44 -4.19 15.19
C LEU A 155 -10.21 -3.31 14.93
N LEU A 156 -10.29 -2.40 13.96
CA LEU A 156 -9.21 -1.47 13.65
C LEU A 156 -8.94 -0.52 14.83
N LEU A 157 -9.98 0.09 15.42
CA LEU A 157 -9.86 0.96 16.59
C LEU A 157 -9.33 0.19 17.80
N ARG A 158 -9.73 -1.06 17.98
CA ARG A 158 -9.17 -1.94 19.01
C ARG A 158 -7.66 -2.16 18.79
N ALA A 159 -7.22 -2.34 17.55
CA ALA A 159 -5.80 -2.46 17.23
C ALA A 159 -5.04 -1.16 17.52
N VAL A 160 -5.60 0.02 17.16
CA VAL A 160 -5.00 1.33 17.46
C VAL A 160 -4.84 1.55 18.95
N ARG A 161 -5.89 1.27 19.75
CA ARG A 161 -5.88 1.43 21.21
C ARG A 161 -4.84 0.57 21.94
N LYS A 162 -4.27 -0.44 21.30
CA LYS A 162 -3.15 -1.22 21.86
C LYS A 162 -1.82 -0.49 21.81
N HIS A 163 -1.70 0.56 20.99
CA HIS A 163 -0.46 1.28 20.75
C HIS A 163 -0.50 2.74 21.21
N THR A 164 -1.68 3.26 21.50
CA THR A 164 -1.83 4.62 22.00
C THR A 164 -3.12 4.79 22.78
N ASP A 165 -3.06 5.52 23.88
CA ASP A 165 -4.16 6.05 24.67
C ASP A 165 -4.40 7.55 24.39
N CYS A 166 -3.62 8.12 23.46
CA CYS A 166 -3.71 9.53 23.12
C CYS A 166 -5.08 9.90 22.56
N THR A 167 -5.85 10.65 23.35
CA THR A 167 -7.26 10.94 23.09
C THR A 167 -7.53 11.64 21.76
N TRP A 168 -6.68 12.60 21.36
CA TRP A 168 -6.87 13.30 20.10
C TRP A 168 -6.54 12.41 18.88
N VAL A 169 -5.57 11.49 19.00
CA VAL A 169 -5.24 10.54 17.94
C VAL A 169 -6.43 9.61 17.69
N LEU A 170 -6.99 9.04 18.76
CA LEU A 170 -8.17 8.16 18.68
C LEU A 170 -9.37 8.89 18.12
N LEU A 171 -9.65 10.13 18.62
CA LEU A 171 -10.76 10.97 18.16
C LEU A 171 -10.70 11.21 16.64
N TYR A 172 -9.53 11.60 16.10
CA TYR A 172 -9.42 11.92 14.69
C TYR A 172 -9.43 10.68 13.80
N ILE A 173 -8.84 9.57 14.23
CA ILE A 173 -8.94 8.29 13.49
C ILE A 173 -10.41 7.87 13.38
N GLU A 174 -11.17 7.92 14.49
CA GLU A 174 -12.59 7.57 14.49
C GLU A 174 -13.40 8.46 13.55
N ARG A 175 -13.17 9.78 13.58
CA ARG A 175 -13.80 10.72 12.65
C ARG A 175 -13.49 10.46 11.19
N TRP A 176 -12.24 10.08 10.85
CA TRP A 176 -11.89 9.75 9.47
C TRP A 176 -12.47 8.42 9.01
N LEU A 177 -12.59 7.44 9.89
CA LEU A 177 -13.20 6.16 9.55
C LEU A 177 -14.69 6.33 9.24
N THR A 178 -15.39 7.24 9.94
CA THR A 178 -16.82 7.49 9.79
C THR A 178 -17.16 8.64 8.82
N ALA A 179 -16.14 9.38 8.34
CA ALA A 179 -16.36 10.46 7.38
C ALA A 179 -17.04 9.94 6.10
N PRO A 180 -18.12 10.59 5.62
CA PRO A 180 -18.85 10.13 4.45
C PRO A 180 -18.03 10.25 3.17
N VAL A 181 -18.44 9.51 2.15
CA VAL A 181 -17.90 9.59 0.79
C VAL A 181 -18.87 10.41 -0.06
N GLN A 182 -18.34 11.40 -0.78
CA GLN A 182 -19.10 12.12 -1.80
C GLN A 182 -18.90 11.46 -3.16
N LEU A 183 -20.00 11.02 -3.75
CA LEU A 183 -20.02 10.46 -5.11
C LEU A 183 -19.91 11.57 -6.16
N GLU A 184 -19.68 11.19 -7.42
CA GLU A 184 -19.58 12.11 -8.56
C GLU A 184 -20.86 12.96 -8.78
N ASN A 185 -22.01 12.42 -8.43
CA ASN A 185 -23.31 13.11 -8.47
C ASN A 185 -23.58 14.03 -7.27
N GLY A 186 -22.62 14.16 -6.33
CA GLY A 186 -22.76 14.95 -5.11
C GLY A 186 -23.42 14.24 -3.93
N THR A 187 -23.96 13.03 -4.11
CA THR A 187 -24.58 12.23 -3.03
C THR A 187 -23.55 11.86 -1.98
N LEU A 188 -23.92 11.95 -0.70
CA LEU A 188 -23.10 11.51 0.42
C LEU A 188 -23.50 10.10 0.84
N GLU A 189 -22.52 9.18 0.81
CA GLU A 189 -22.66 7.83 1.33
C GLU A 189 -21.99 7.72 2.69
N PRO A 190 -22.70 7.22 3.74
CA PRO A 190 -22.09 6.93 5.02
C PRO A 190 -21.07 5.79 4.88
N ARG A 191 -20.07 5.78 5.77
CA ARG A 191 -19.10 4.70 5.83
C ARG A 191 -19.16 4.00 7.17
N GLU A 192 -19.48 2.72 7.13
CA GLU A 192 -19.56 1.86 8.32
C GLU A 192 -18.36 0.89 8.42
N ARG A 193 -17.63 0.71 7.31
CA ARG A 193 -16.47 -0.17 7.20
C ARG A 193 -15.41 0.45 6.26
N GLY A 194 -14.21 -0.07 6.35
CA GLY A 194 -13.13 0.28 5.44
C GLY A 194 -12.47 1.62 5.74
N THR A 195 -11.46 1.92 4.96
CA THR A 195 -10.72 3.18 5.00
C THR A 195 -10.45 3.67 3.58
N PRO A 196 -10.52 4.99 3.30
CA PRO A 196 -10.46 5.48 1.92
C PRO A 196 -9.12 5.17 1.26
N GLN A 197 -9.16 4.54 0.10
CA GLN A 197 -7.98 4.41 -0.74
C GLN A 197 -7.59 5.80 -1.26
N GLY A 198 -6.39 6.29 -0.88
CA GLY A 198 -5.90 7.62 -1.21
C GLY A 198 -5.76 8.58 -0.03
N SER A 199 -6.27 8.23 1.13
CA SER A 199 -6.02 8.96 2.37
C SER A 199 -4.59 8.74 2.89
N VAL A 200 -4.02 9.74 3.54
CA VAL A 200 -2.63 9.73 4.02
C VAL A 200 -2.39 8.71 5.14
N ILE A 201 -3.38 8.52 6.01
CA ILE A 201 -3.27 7.62 7.17
C ILE A 201 -3.72 6.19 6.86
N SER A 202 -4.56 5.99 5.83
CA SER A 202 -5.14 4.68 5.51
C SER A 202 -4.10 3.55 5.32
N PRO A 203 -2.96 3.76 4.65
CA PRO A 203 -1.94 2.72 4.52
C PRO A 203 -1.35 2.26 5.86
N LEU A 204 -1.14 3.18 6.80
CA LEU A 204 -0.63 2.86 8.14
C LEU A 204 -1.64 2.05 8.94
N LEU A 205 -2.91 2.47 8.92
CA LEU A 205 -4.00 1.77 9.60
C LEU A 205 -4.26 0.39 9.00
N ALA A 206 -4.20 0.26 7.67
CA ALA A 206 -4.32 -1.00 6.96
C ALA A 206 -3.19 -1.98 7.32
N ASN A 207 -1.95 -1.49 7.40
CA ASN A 207 -0.82 -2.29 7.88
C ASN A 207 -0.97 -2.72 9.33
N LEU A 208 -1.45 -1.85 10.21
CA LEU A 208 -1.71 -2.18 11.61
C LEU A 208 -2.79 -3.26 11.72
N PHE A 209 -3.85 -3.17 10.92
CA PHE A 209 -4.90 -4.18 10.90
C PHE A 209 -4.35 -5.56 10.50
N LEU A 210 -3.60 -5.63 9.39
CA LEU A 210 -3.00 -6.89 8.93
C LEU A 210 -1.88 -7.39 9.84
N HIS A 211 -1.19 -6.51 10.55
CA HIS A 211 -0.25 -6.94 11.58
C HIS A 211 -0.92 -7.86 12.62
N TYR A 212 -2.16 -7.56 13.04
CA TYR A 212 -2.90 -8.39 13.97
C TYR A 212 -3.69 -9.52 13.30
N ALA A 213 -4.30 -9.26 12.14
CA ALA A 213 -5.10 -10.24 11.44
C ALA A 213 -4.25 -11.37 10.82
N PHE A 214 -3.04 -11.03 10.36
CA PHE A 214 -2.16 -11.94 9.62
C PHE A 214 -0.77 -12.09 10.26
N ASP A 215 0.06 -11.04 10.35
CA ASP A 215 1.48 -11.18 10.69
C ASP A 215 1.71 -11.85 12.05
N ARG A 216 1.06 -11.35 13.09
CA ARG A 216 1.18 -11.94 14.45
C ARG A 216 0.52 -13.31 14.56
N TRP A 217 -0.56 -13.53 13.83
CA TRP A 217 -1.22 -14.82 13.80
C TRP A 217 -0.32 -15.86 13.14
N MET A 218 0.31 -15.53 11.99
CA MET A 218 1.30 -16.39 11.34
C MET A 218 2.48 -16.72 12.26
N ALA A 219 3.07 -15.70 12.87
CA ALA A 219 4.19 -15.90 13.80
C ALA A 219 3.85 -16.79 14.99
N LYS A 220 2.60 -16.76 15.48
CA LYS A 220 2.14 -17.58 16.60
C LYS A 220 1.77 -19.00 16.20
N HIS A 221 1.03 -19.19 15.12
CA HIS A 221 0.42 -20.46 14.75
C HIS A 221 1.21 -21.24 13.70
N HIS A 222 2.00 -20.53 12.88
CA HIS A 222 2.80 -21.08 11.79
C HIS A 222 4.23 -20.54 11.76
N PRO A 223 5.00 -20.60 12.87
CA PRO A 223 6.35 -20.01 12.94
C PRO A 223 7.34 -20.61 11.92
N GLY A 224 7.07 -21.82 11.44
CA GLY A 224 7.87 -22.51 10.42
C GLY A 224 7.49 -22.17 8.96
N ILE A 225 6.48 -21.33 8.73
CA ILE A 225 6.06 -20.91 7.38
C ILE A 225 6.44 -19.45 7.17
N PRO A 226 7.56 -19.15 6.50
CA PRO A 226 7.93 -17.77 6.21
C PRO A 226 7.00 -17.17 5.14
N PHE A 227 6.85 -15.85 5.18
CA PHE A 227 6.02 -15.11 4.23
C PHE A 227 6.63 -13.76 3.87
N GLU A 228 6.24 -13.17 2.77
CA GLU A 228 6.40 -11.76 2.45
C GLU A 228 5.02 -11.13 2.29
N ARG A 229 4.82 -9.97 2.90
CA ARG A 229 3.59 -9.19 2.74
C ARG A 229 3.90 -7.77 2.27
N PHE A 230 3.23 -7.36 1.21
CA PHE A 230 3.27 -5.99 0.72
C PHE A 230 1.83 -5.43 0.67
N ALA A 231 1.44 -4.68 1.69
CA ALA A 231 0.04 -4.29 1.93
C ALA A 231 -0.87 -5.53 2.07
N ASP A 232 -1.81 -5.71 1.17
CA ASP A 232 -2.75 -6.83 1.09
C ASP A 232 -2.25 -8.01 0.25
N ASP A 233 -1.20 -7.82 -0.57
CA ASP A 233 -0.54 -8.91 -1.29
C ASP A 233 0.37 -9.70 -0.34
N ALA A 234 0.17 -11.00 -0.18
CA ALA A 234 1.02 -11.85 0.65
C ALA A 234 1.36 -13.18 -0.02
N VAL A 235 2.59 -13.64 0.20
CA VAL A 235 3.14 -14.88 -0.33
C VAL A 235 3.69 -15.71 0.82
N CYS A 236 3.16 -16.93 1.05
CA CYS A 236 3.60 -17.84 2.09
C CYS A 236 4.33 -19.03 1.50
N HIS A 237 5.46 -19.45 2.12
CA HIS A 237 6.32 -20.51 1.59
C HIS A 237 6.15 -21.79 2.40
N CYS A 238 5.66 -22.84 1.74
CA CYS A 238 5.31 -24.13 2.34
C CYS A 238 6.23 -25.25 1.85
N SER A 239 6.44 -26.26 2.70
CA SER A 239 7.26 -27.43 2.37
C SER A 239 6.52 -28.49 1.57
N SER A 240 5.16 -28.51 1.62
CA SER A 240 4.33 -29.46 0.92
C SER A 240 3.00 -28.83 0.49
N GLU A 241 2.37 -29.43 -0.52
CA GLU A 241 1.03 -29.04 -0.97
C GLU A 241 0.00 -29.14 0.15
N ARG A 242 0.05 -30.24 0.93
CA ARG A 242 -0.82 -30.45 2.09
C ARG A 242 -0.67 -29.35 3.14
N GLN A 243 0.57 -28.86 3.38
CA GLN A 243 0.80 -27.73 4.28
C GLN A 243 0.18 -26.45 3.74
N ALA A 244 0.33 -26.18 2.43
CA ALA A 244 -0.26 -25.01 1.78
C ALA A 244 -1.80 -25.04 1.83
N GLN A 245 -2.42 -26.20 1.54
CA GLN A 245 -3.87 -26.39 1.63
C GLN A 245 -4.40 -26.22 3.05
N LYS A 246 -3.70 -26.76 4.05
CA LYS A 246 -4.05 -26.57 5.46
C LYS A 246 -3.96 -25.11 5.87
N LEU A 247 -2.87 -24.44 5.50
CA LEU A 247 -2.68 -23.02 5.77
C LEU A 247 -3.78 -22.17 5.13
N GLN A 248 -4.13 -22.43 3.87
CA GLN A 248 -5.20 -21.71 3.19
C GLN A 248 -6.53 -21.83 3.95
N ALA A 249 -6.95 -23.06 4.32
CA ALA A 249 -8.19 -23.27 5.07
C ALA A 249 -8.20 -22.61 6.45
N GLU A 250 -7.05 -22.55 7.12
CA GLU A 250 -6.92 -21.87 8.41
C GLU A 250 -6.93 -20.35 8.26
N LEU A 251 -6.31 -19.80 7.20
CA LEU A 251 -6.35 -18.37 6.90
C LEU A 251 -7.74 -17.91 6.46
N GLU A 252 -8.50 -18.73 5.71
CA GLU A 252 -9.90 -18.43 5.37
C GLU A 252 -10.74 -18.25 6.62
N ARG A 253 -10.63 -19.14 7.61
CA ARG A 253 -11.31 -19.03 8.90
C ARG A 253 -10.83 -17.80 9.68
N ARG A 254 -9.52 -17.61 9.76
CA ARG A 254 -8.93 -16.47 10.46
C ARG A 254 -9.36 -15.13 9.88
N PHE A 255 -9.38 -15.00 8.58
CA PHE A 255 -9.81 -13.76 7.92
C PHE A 255 -11.31 -13.53 8.09
N ALA A 256 -12.13 -14.57 8.04
CA ALA A 256 -13.55 -14.45 8.36
C ALA A 256 -13.80 -13.91 9.78
N GLU A 257 -13.04 -14.36 10.79
CA GLU A 257 -13.08 -13.81 12.15
C GLU A 257 -12.69 -12.32 12.19
N CYS A 258 -11.83 -11.88 11.27
CA CYS A 258 -11.41 -10.50 11.14
C CYS A 258 -12.30 -9.67 10.18
N GLY A 259 -13.39 -10.23 9.69
CA GLY A 259 -14.28 -9.56 8.73
C GLY A 259 -13.70 -9.40 7.33
N LEU A 260 -12.66 -10.18 6.99
CA LEU A 260 -12.01 -10.22 5.68
C LEU A 260 -12.39 -11.50 4.92
N THR A 261 -12.19 -11.48 3.61
CA THR A 261 -12.44 -12.63 2.74
C THR A 261 -11.29 -12.79 1.75
N LEU A 262 -10.76 -14.01 1.61
CA LEU A 262 -9.81 -14.33 0.55
C LEU A 262 -10.51 -14.29 -0.82
N HIS A 263 -9.80 -13.82 -1.84
CA HIS A 263 -10.34 -13.81 -3.20
C HIS A 263 -10.27 -15.23 -3.80
N PRO A 264 -11.40 -15.88 -4.11
CA PRO A 264 -11.40 -17.30 -4.48
C PRO A 264 -10.62 -17.59 -5.77
N ASP A 265 -10.70 -16.67 -6.76
CA ASP A 265 -10.08 -16.89 -8.08
C ASP A 265 -8.62 -16.44 -8.16
N LYS A 266 -8.12 -15.69 -7.17
CA LYS A 266 -6.76 -15.15 -7.18
C LYS A 266 -5.86 -15.77 -6.12
N THR A 267 -6.43 -16.28 -5.03
CA THR A 267 -5.68 -17.07 -4.06
C THR A 267 -5.36 -18.42 -4.68
N GLN A 268 -4.08 -18.79 -4.74
CA GLN A 268 -3.65 -19.99 -5.42
C GLN A 268 -2.46 -20.66 -4.72
N ILE A 269 -2.42 -22.00 -4.84
CA ILE A 269 -1.27 -22.81 -4.41
C ILE A 269 -0.42 -23.10 -5.65
N VAL A 270 0.87 -22.81 -5.56
CA VAL A 270 1.82 -22.86 -6.68
C VAL A 270 3.01 -23.75 -6.34
N TYR A 271 3.34 -24.64 -7.28
CA TYR A 271 4.54 -25.49 -7.18
C TYR A 271 5.77 -24.78 -7.74
N CYS A 272 6.80 -24.65 -6.93
CA CYS A 272 8.07 -24.00 -7.30
C CYS A 272 8.96 -24.95 -8.09
N LYS A 273 8.55 -25.34 -9.29
CA LYS A 273 9.27 -26.28 -10.16
C LYS A 273 10.65 -25.75 -10.57
N ASP A 274 11.68 -26.60 -10.45
CA ASP A 274 13.03 -26.33 -10.93
C ASP A 274 13.72 -27.62 -11.44
N ASN A 275 15.05 -27.63 -11.54
CA ASN A 275 15.82 -28.78 -12.02
C ASN A 275 15.74 -30.00 -11.10
N VAL A 276 15.57 -29.80 -9.81
CA VAL A 276 15.49 -30.85 -8.78
C VAL A 276 14.02 -31.25 -8.56
N ARG A 277 13.16 -30.27 -8.47
CA ARG A 277 11.71 -30.41 -8.21
C ARG A 277 10.98 -30.66 -9.55
N ARG A 278 10.85 -31.92 -9.94
CA ARG A 278 10.36 -32.36 -11.27
C ARG A 278 8.87 -32.69 -11.31
N GLY A 279 8.14 -32.57 -10.20
CA GLY A 279 6.71 -32.84 -10.13
C GLY A 279 5.91 -32.11 -11.22
N TYR A 280 4.79 -32.68 -11.61
CA TYR A 280 3.87 -32.09 -12.59
C TYR A 280 2.61 -31.62 -11.86
N TYR A 281 2.46 -30.30 -11.76
CA TYR A 281 1.31 -29.65 -11.14
C TYR A 281 0.79 -28.55 -12.05
N PRO A 282 -0.52 -28.21 -12.00
CA PRO A 282 -1.13 -27.25 -12.92
C PRO A 282 -0.60 -25.84 -12.70
N ASN A 283 -0.49 -25.38 -11.44
CA ASN A 283 -0.02 -24.04 -11.10
C ASN A 283 1.49 -24.05 -10.84
N ARG A 284 2.24 -23.40 -11.70
CA ARG A 284 3.71 -23.32 -11.66
C ARG A 284 4.22 -21.89 -11.83
N LYS A 285 3.36 -20.90 -11.58
CA LYS A 285 3.69 -19.48 -11.67
C LYS A 285 2.76 -18.68 -10.78
N PHE A 286 3.25 -17.58 -10.24
CA PHE A 286 2.45 -16.54 -9.58
C PHE A 286 3.04 -15.16 -9.89
N ASP A 287 2.22 -14.12 -9.74
CA ASP A 287 2.63 -12.73 -9.92
C ASP A 287 2.73 -12.05 -8.55
N PHE A 288 3.87 -11.43 -8.26
CA PHE A 288 4.07 -10.65 -7.05
C PHE A 288 4.81 -9.35 -7.37
N LEU A 289 4.23 -8.23 -7.03
CA LEU A 289 4.80 -6.88 -7.18
C LEU A 289 5.32 -6.57 -8.61
N GLY A 290 4.55 -6.98 -9.63
CA GLY A 290 4.91 -6.74 -11.03
C GLY A 290 5.91 -7.71 -11.62
N TYR A 291 6.32 -8.73 -10.86
CA TYR A 291 7.14 -9.84 -11.33
C TYR A 291 6.30 -11.11 -11.43
N THR A 292 6.58 -11.94 -12.45
CA THR A 292 6.10 -13.32 -12.53
C THR A 292 7.20 -14.27 -12.07
N PHE A 293 6.95 -15.00 -11.00
CA PHE A 293 7.77 -16.11 -10.53
C PHE A 293 7.37 -17.37 -11.29
N ARG A 294 8.34 -18.03 -11.93
CA ARG A 294 8.13 -19.27 -12.71
C ARG A 294 9.44 -19.98 -12.96
N PRO A 295 9.42 -21.26 -13.45
CA PRO A 295 10.61 -21.91 -13.97
C PRO A 295 11.24 -21.10 -15.10
N ARG A 296 12.54 -20.80 -14.99
CA ARG A 296 13.33 -20.06 -15.99
C ARG A 296 14.68 -20.71 -16.18
N LEU A 297 15.17 -20.70 -17.41
CA LEU A 297 16.56 -21.07 -17.69
C LEU A 297 17.47 -20.03 -17.03
N ALA A 298 18.46 -20.51 -16.32
CA ALA A 298 19.55 -19.74 -15.74
C ALA A 298 20.88 -20.39 -16.12
N MET A 299 21.95 -19.63 -16.12
CA MET A 299 23.30 -20.12 -16.37
C MET A 299 24.16 -19.83 -15.14
N ASN A 300 24.91 -20.81 -14.66
CA ASN A 300 25.83 -20.61 -13.57
C ASN A 300 27.17 -19.97 -14.08
N ARG A 301 28.06 -19.62 -13.15
CA ARG A 301 29.35 -18.99 -13.47
C ARG A 301 30.27 -19.85 -14.34
N TRP A 302 30.00 -21.15 -14.46
CA TRP A 302 30.76 -22.09 -15.31
C TRP A 302 30.09 -22.37 -16.66
N GLY A 303 29.09 -21.60 -17.07
CA GLY A 303 28.36 -21.77 -18.33
C GLY A 303 27.33 -22.89 -18.36
N LYS A 304 27.13 -23.64 -17.26
CA LYS A 304 26.13 -24.71 -17.20
C LYS A 304 24.75 -24.14 -17.05
N THR A 305 23.84 -24.50 -17.95
CA THR A 305 22.43 -24.13 -17.90
C THR A 305 21.61 -25.04 -16.95
N PHE A 306 20.67 -24.45 -16.24
CA PHE A 306 19.74 -25.16 -15.35
C PHE A 306 18.43 -24.40 -15.24
N VAL A 307 17.36 -25.08 -14.85
CA VAL A 307 16.07 -24.46 -14.59
C VAL A 307 16.00 -24.04 -13.12
N ASN A 308 15.67 -22.78 -12.89
CA ASN A 308 15.47 -22.21 -11.56
C ASN A 308 14.09 -21.55 -11.46
N PHE A 309 13.46 -21.59 -10.29
CA PHE A 309 12.23 -20.86 -10.05
C PHE A 309 12.57 -19.41 -9.67
N SER A 310 12.35 -18.47 -10.58
CA SER A 310 12.87 -17.10 -10.45
C SER A 310 11.90 -16.04 -10.96
N PRO A 311 11.94 -14.82 -10.38
CA PRO A 311 11.17 -13.69 -10.83
C PRO A 311 11.73 -13.09 -12.14
N GLY A 312 10.85 -12.66 -13.01
CA GLY A 312 11.14 -11.81 -14.15
C GLY A 312 9.96 -10.88 -14.38
N MET A 313 10.13 -9.82 -15.15
CA MET A 313 9.05 -8.87 -15.41
C MET A 313 7.76 -9.60 -15.86
N SER A 314 6.63 -9.26 -15.26
CA SER A 314 5.36 -9.88 -15.60
C SER A 314 4.85 -9.39 -16.96
N ASN A 315 4.10 -10.24 -17.66
CA ASN A 315 3.46 -9.84 -18.93
C ASN A 315 2.57 -8.61 -18.76
N ARG A 316 1.94 -8.47 -17.59
CA ARG A 316 1.12 -7.33 -17.22
C ARG A 316 1.95 -6.06 -17.12
N ALA A 317 3.12 -6.11 -16.46
CA ALA A 317 4.03 -4.99 -16.36
C ALA A 317 4.60 -4.61 -17.74
N ALA A 318 5.01 -5.60 -18.54
CA ALA A 318 5.50 -5.39 -19.90
C ALA A 318 4.45 -4.71 -20.80
N LYS A 319 3.19 -5.16 -20.73
CA LYS A 319 2.07 -4.52 -21.46
C LYS A 319 1.87 -3.08 -21.02
N ALA A 320 1.94 -2.81 -19.71
CA ALA A 320 1.79 -1.46 -19.18
C ALA A 320 2.93 -0.52 -19.63
N ILE A 321 4.17 -1.01 -19.64
CA ILE A 321 5.34 -0.26 -20.14
C ILE A 321 5.16 0.07 -21.62
N ARG A 322 4.86 -0.93 -22.47
CA ARG A 322 4.63 -0.71 -23.90
C ARG A 322 3.50 0.30 -24.16
N GLN A 323 2.42 0.23 -23.37
CA GLN A 323 1.34 1.21 -23.50
C GLN A 323 1.80 2.63 -23.12
N THR A 324 2.54 2.77 -22.03
CA THR A 324 3.10 4.07 -21.61
C THR A 324 4.02 4.66 -22.68
N ILE A 325 4.88 3.82 -23.30
CA ILE A 325 5.75 4.30 -24.40
C ILE A 325 4.94 4.74 -25.60
N ARG A 326 3.87 4.03 -25.97
CA ARG A 326 2.96 4.47 -27.06
C ARG A 326 2.27 5.79 -26.73
N ASP A 327 1.85 5.97 -25.46
CA ASP A 327 1.19 7.20 -25.01
C ASP A 327 2.13 8.42 -25.04
N TRP A 328 3.45 8.20 -25.09
CA TRP A 328 4.41 9.28 -25.31
C TRP A 328 4.32 9.91 -26.69
N GLN A 329 3.79 9.19 -27.68
CA GLN A 329 3.63 9.67 -29.07
C GLN A 329 4.91 10.35 -29.59
N LEU A 330 6.04 9.67 -29.51
CA LEU A 330 7.36 10.21 -29.84
C LEU A 330 7.43 10.68 -31.29
N ASP A 331 6.74 9.99 -32.21
CA ASP A 331 6.58 10.32 -33.63
C ASP A 331 5.91 11.69 -33.89
N ARG A 332 5.11 12.16 -32.93
CA ARG A 332 4.41 13.45 -33.00
C ARG A 332 5.13 14.58 -32.29
N ARG A 333 6.29 14.34 -31.69
CA ARG A 333 7.07 15.34 -30.94
C ARG A 333 8.21 15.94 -31.76
N ILE A 334 7.93 16.29 -32.98
CA ILE A 334 8.91 16.89 -33.92
C ILE A 334 9.39 18.28 -33.46
N ASP A 335 8.65 18.94 -32.58
CA ASP A 335 9.01 20.22 -31.95
C ASP A 335 10.06 20.11 -30.85
N LYS A 336 10.43 18.88 -30.41
CA LYS A 336 11.38 18.64 -29.32
C LYS A 336 12.72 18.18 -29.84
N ARG A 337 13.79 18.72 -29.24
CA ARG A 337 15.16 18.21 -29.47
C ARG A 337 15.35 16.89 -28.73
N ILE A 338 16.25 16.04 -29.20
CA ILE A 338 16.55 14.75 -28.59
C ILE A 338 16.93 14.86 -27.09
N ASN A 339 17.62 15.95 -26.73
CA ASN A 339 17.99 16.23 -25.33
C ASN A 339 16.75 16.52 -24.46
N ASP A 340 15.71 17.13 -25.00
CA ASP A 340 14.47 17.42 -24.28
C ASP A 340 13.69 16.13 -24.07
N LEU A 341 13.58 15.29 -25.09
CA LEU A 341 13.00 13.97 -25.00
C LEU A 341 13.76 13.09 -23.97
N ALA A 342 15.08 13.11 -23.98
CA ALA A 342 15.90 12.39 -23.03
C ALA A 342 15.65 12.86 -21.57
N LYS A 343 15.53 14.17 -21.32
CA LYS A 343 15.18 14.72 -20.00
C LYS A 343 13.78 14.32 -19.55
N MET A 344 12.82 14.24 -20.48
CA MET A 344 11.45 13.86 -20.16
C MET A 344 11.31 12.37 -19.82
N PHE A 345 11.96 11.49 -20.57
CA PHE A 345 11.68 10.05 -20.54
C PHE A 345 12.75 9.20 -19.86
N ASN A 346 14.03 9.61 -19.88
CA ASN A 346 15.10 8.84 -19.25
C ASN A 346 14.90 8.57 -17.75
N PRO A 347 14.34 9.47 -16.92
CA PRO A 347 14.06 9.16 -15.53
C PRO A 347 13.08 7.98 -15.38
N ILE A 348 12.07 7.90 -16.26
CA ILE A 348 11.07 6.83 -16.27
C ILE A 348 11.71 5.51 -16.74
N LEU A 349 12.47 5.57 -17.83
CA LEU A 349 13.21 4.40 -18.38
C LEU A 349 14.18 3.83 -17.35
N ARG A 350 14.98 4.69 -16.71
CA ARG A 350 15.90 4.27 -15.63
C ARG A 350 15.15 3.65 -14.45
N GLY A 351 14.00 4.19 -14.09
CA GLY A 351 13.12 3.61 -13.05
C GLY A 351 12.71 2.18 -13.40
N TRP A 352 12.26 1.93 -14.64
CA TRP A 352 11.90 0.58 -15.09
C TRP A 352 13.12 -0.36 -15.17
N MET A 353 14.24 0.12 -15.70
CA MET A 353 15.47 -0.68 -15.79
C MET A 353 15.99 -1.07 -14.40
N ASN A 354 16.00 -0.14 -13.46
CA ASN A 354 16.43 -0.39 -12.08
C ASN A 354 15.49 -1.37 -11.36
N TYR A 355 14.18 -1.26 -11.60
CA TYR A 355 13.19 -2.12 -10.98
C TYR A 355 13.19 -3.51 -11.62
N TYR A 356 12.84 -3.62 -12.90
CA TYR A 356 12.64 -4.91 -13.58
C TYR A 356 13.93 -5.61 -14.01
N GLY A 357 15.02 -4.87 -14.19
CA GLY A 357 16.33 -5.43 -14.53
C GLY A 357 17.09 -6.06 -13.37
N ARG A 358 16.58 -5.94 -12.13
CA ARG A 358 17.29 -6.39 -10.93
C ARG A 358 17.50 -7.89 -10.88
N TYR A 359 16.52 -8.70 -11.27
CA TYR A 359 16.55 -10.15 -11.11
C TYR A 359 16.66 -10.93 -12.43
N HIS A 360 16.21 -10.38 -13.54
CA HIS A 360 16.26 -11.05 -14.84
C HIS A 360 16.33 -10.02 -15.98
N LYS A 361 17.54 -9.58 -16.32
CA LYS A 361 17.76 -8.54 -17.34
C LYS A 361 17.23 -8.91 -18.73
N SER A 362 17.41 -10.17 -19.15
CA SER A 362 16.91 -10.67 -20.45
C SER A 362 15.39 -10.77 -20.56
N ALA A 363 14.63 -10.52 -19.48
CA ALA A 363 13.18 -10.41 -19.54
C ALA A 363 12.69 -8.98 -19.82
N LEU A 364 13.58 -8.00 -19.93
CA LEU A 364 13.24 -6.67 -20.42
C LEU A 364 12.96 -6.75 -21.92
N PRO A 365 11.94 -6.06 -22.44
CA PRO A 365 11.73 -5.96 -23.89
C PRO A 365 12.98 -5.36 -24.53
N GLU A 366 13.52 -6.02 -25.56
CA GLU A 366 14.48 -5.41 -26.46
C GLU A 366 13.74 -4.33 -27.27
N HIS A 367 14.19 -3.10 -27.21
CA HIS A 367 13.69 -1.96 -27.97
C HIS A 367 14.81 -1.29 -28.74
#